data_b22194527e6d4697a917e3da7c349565
#
_entry.id   b22194527e6d4697a917e3da7c349565
#
_cell.length_a   1.000
_cell.length_b   1.000
_cell.length_c   1.000
_cell.angle_alpha   90.00
_cell.angle_beta   90.00
_cell.angle_gamma   90.00
#
_symmetry.space_group_name_H-M   'P 1'
#
loop_
_entity.id
_entity.type
_entity.pdbx_description
1 polymer ?
#
loop_
_entity_poly.entity_id
_entity_poly.type
_entity_poly.pdbx_seq_one_letter_code
_entity_poly.pdbx_strand_id
1 'polypeptide(L)'
;MKKSLYIFLLLASFSAKAQDDIVKKIVDEANNNSQLEILAHELLDVVGPRLTGTPQMKNAGEWALQRYAGWGIDARIHEFGEWQGWERGVTHVDLVSPRISTLSGMQLA
;
A
#
# COMPACT_ATOMS: atom_id res chain seq x y z
N MET A 1 23.45 16.93 45.91
CA MET A 1 23.65 15.95 44.80
C MET A 1 22.75 14.72 44.93
N LYS A 2 22.56 14.09 46.08
CA LYS A 2 21.69 12.89 46.23
C LYS A 2 20.20 13.16 45.88
N LYS A 3 19.64 14.31 46.26
CA LYS A 3 18.23 14.66 46.01
C LYS A 3 17.94 14.86 44.51
N SER A 4 18.89 15.38 43.73
CA SER A 4 18.76 15.55 42.29
C SER A 4 18.74 14.24 41.53
N LEU A 5 19.47 13.23 42.03
CA LEU A 5 19.49 11.89 41.45
C LEU A 5 18.15 11.16 41.61
N TYR A 6 17.48 11.32 42.75
CA TYR A 6 16.14 10.72 42.96
C TYR A 6 15.06 11.35 42.07
N ILE A 7 15.11 12.67 41.82
CA ILE A 7 14.17 13.35 40.91
C ILE A 7 14.35 12.85 39.47
N PHE A 8 15.60 12.65 39.02
CA PHE A 8 15.89 12.11 37.69
C PHE A 8 15.42 10.65 37.53
N LEU A 9 15.59 9.82 38.57
CA LEU A 9 15.13 8.43 38.57
C LEU A 9 13.59 8.34 38.54
N LEU A 10 12.89 9.28 39.20
CA LEU A 10 11.44 9.34 39.24
C LEU A 10 10.83 9.79 37.89
N LEU A 11 11.51 10.69 37.18
CA LEU A 11 11.12 11.13 35.84
C LEU A 11 11.32 10.01 34.79
N ALA A 12 12.36 9.21 34.90
CA ALA A 12 12.64 8.11 34.00
C ALA A 12 11.60 6.98 34.10
N SER A 13 11.01 6.74 35.27
CA SER A 13 9.99 5.70 35.47
C SER A 13 8.62 6.06 34.87
N PHE A 14 8.34 7.33 34.63
CA PHE A 14 7.09 7.76 33.97
C PHE A 14 7.10 7.49 32.45
N SER A 15 8.27 7.52 31.81
CA SER A 15 8.39 7.33 30.36
C SER A 15 8.14 5.89 29.93
N ALA A 16 8.47 4.91 30.77
CA ALA A 16 8.31 3.49 30.45
C ALA A 16 6.83 3.04 30.36
N LYS A 17 5.97 3.57 31.23
CA LYS A 17 4.53 3.20 31.22
C LYS A 17 3.75 3.75 30.04
N ALA A 18 4.14 4.90 29.50
CA ALA A 18 3.47 5.49 28.34
C ALA A 18 3.69 4.67 27.06
N GLN A 19 4.83 4.02 26.95
CA GLN A 19 5.18 3.21 25.77
C GLN A 19 4.38 1.91 25.71
N ASP A 20 4.18 1.25 26.86
CA ASP A 20 3.36 0.03 26.93
C ASP A 20 1.90 0.26 26.57
N ASP A 21 1.33 1.40 26.96
CA ASP A 21 -0.07 1.76 26.64
C ASP A 21 -0.27 2.03 25.14
N ILE A 22 0.69 2.66 24.47
CA ILE A 22 0.65 2.90 23.02
C ILE A 22 0.75 1.59 22.24
N VAL A 23 1.70 0.74 22.62
CA VAL A 23 1.89 -0.58 21.99
C VAL A 23 0.63 -1.43 22.13
N LYS A 24 0.02 -1.44 23.32
CA LYS A 24 -1.24 -2.15 23.55
C LYS A 24 -2.37 -1.64 22.65
N LYS A 25 -2.54 -0.33 22.51
CA LYS A 25 -3.54 0.25 21.61
C LYS A 25 -3.32 -0.15 20.16
N ILE A 26 -2.07 -0.19 19.68
CA ILE A 26 -1.74 -0.63 18.32
C ILE A 26 -2.11 -2.11 18.14
N VAL A 27 -1.77 -2.96 19.10
CA VAL A 27 -2.08 -4.39 19.04
C VAL A 27 -3.60 -4.63 19.10
N ASP A 28 -4.30 -3.92 19.97
CA ASP A 28 -5.76 -4.02 20.11
C ASP A 28 -6.45 -3.58 18.80
N GLU A 29 -5.99 -2.49 18.18
CA GLU A 29 -6.52 -2.02 16.90
C GLU A 29 -6.25 -3.03 15.77
N ALA A 30 -5.03 -3.57 15.70
CA ALA A 30 -4.68 -4.57 14.70
C ALA A 30 -5.49 -5.87 14.81
N ASN A 31 -5.83 -6.28 16.04
CA ASN A 31 -6.59 -7.52 16.27
C ASN A 31 -8.10 -7.36 16.12
N ASN A 32 -8.64 -6.20 16.49
CA ASN A 32 -10.09 -6.02 16.58
C ASN A 32 -10.68 -5.21 15.41
N ASN A 33 -9.88 -4.33 14.80
CA ASN A 33 -10.34 -3.39 13.77
C ASN A 33 -9.46 -3.44 12.50
N SER A 34 -8.76 -4.54 12.26
CA SER A 34 -7.87 -4.68 11.09
C SER A 34 -8.65 -4.46 9.79
N GLN A 35 -8.17 -3.54 8.98
CA GLN A 35 -8.66 -3.29 7.62
C GLN A 35 -7.77 -3.94 6.54
N LEU A 36 -6.81 -4.75 6.95
CA LEU A 36 -5.79 -5.30 6.05
C LEU A 36 -6.40 -6.07 4.89
N GLU A 37 -7.42 -6.90 5.13
CA GLU A 37 -8.07 -7.71 4.11
C GLU A 37 -8.81 -6.83 3.09
N ILE A 38 -9.53 -5.80 3.56
CA ILE A 38 -10.24 -4.84 2.71
C ILE A 38 -9.26 -4.04 1.86
N LEU A 39 -8.20 -3.53 2.47
CA LEU A 39 -7.16 -2.77 1.76
C LEU A 39 -6.40 -3.63 0.76
N ALA A 40 -6.14 -4.89 1.10
CA ALA A 40 -5.51 -5.84 0.18
C ALA A 40 -6.41 -6.11 -1.03
N HIS A 41 -7.70 -6.39 -0.81
CA HIS A 41 -8.67 -6.57 -1.89
C HIS A 41 -8.74 -5.34 -2.81
N GLU A 42 -8.88 -4.16 -2.26
CA GLU A 42 -8.94 -2.92 -3.06
C GLU A 42 -7.68 -2.71 -3.90
N LEU A 43 -6.51 -2.91 -3.31
CA LEU A 43 -5.24 -2.66 -4.00
C LEU A 43 -4.86 -3.78 -4.97
N LEU A 44 -5.10 -5.04 -4.63
CA LEU A 44 -4.65 -6.18 -5.42
C LEU A 44 -5.67 -6.58 -6.48
N ASP A 45 -6.97 -6.54 -6.17
CA ASP A 45 -8.02 -7.01 -7.05
C ASP A 45 -8.68 -5.87 -7.82
N VAL A 46 -9.03 -4.76 -7.15
CA VAL A 46 -9.75 -3.65 -7.79
C VAL A 46 -8.80 -2.77 -8.60
N VAL A 47 -7.68 -2.31 -8.02
CA VAL A 47 -6.66 -1.54 -8.74
C VAL A 47 -5.86 -2.45 -9.67
N GLY A 48 -5.50 -3.64 -9.20
CA GLY A 48 -4.84 -4.68 -9.97
C GLY A 48 -3.33 -4.48 -10.18
N PRO A 49 -2.77 -5.06 -11.26
CA PRO A 49 -1.32 -5.02 -11.54
C PRO A 49 -0.82 -3.58 -11.71
N ARG A 50 0.30 -3.25 -11.07
CA ARG A 50 0.83 -1.88 -10.97
C ARG A 50 2.29 -1.79 -11.44
N LEU A 51 2.51 -2.01 -12.71
CA LEU A 51 3.84 -1.77 -13.29
C LEU A 51 4.11 -0.27 -13.40
N THR A 52 5.36 0.11 -13.16
CA THR A 52 5.80 1.52 -13.31
C THR A 52 5.46 2.03 -14.71
N GLY A 53 4.87 3.23 -14.78
CA GLY A 53 4.46 3.83 -16.05
C GLY A 53 3.13 3.34 -16.62
N THR A 54 2.39 2.49 -15.90
CA THR A 54 1.05 2.06 -16.30
C THR A 54 -0.05 2.95 -15.72
N PRO A 55 -1.22 3.03 -16.37
CA PRO A 55 -2.39 3.72 -15.80
C PRO A 55 -2.78 3.19 -14.42
N GLN A 56 -2.64 1.88 -14.17
CA GLN A 56 -2.93 1.25 -12.88
C GLN A 56 -2.00 1.73 -11.77
N MET A 57 -0.74 2.05 -12.08
CA MET A 57 0.18 2.65 -11.10
C MET A 57 -0.29 4.04 -10.67
N LYS A 58 -0.80 4.85 -11.62
CA LYS A 58 -1.40 6.15 -11.32
C LYS A 58 -2.65 6.00 -10.44
N ASN A 59 -3.55 5.09 -10.82
CA ASN A 59 -4.76 4.80 -10.03
C ASN A 59 -4.42 4.33 -8.61
N ALA A 60 -3.37 3.52 -8.44
CA ALA A 60 -2.88 3.12 -7.12
C ALA A 60 -2.39 4.30 -6.27
N GLY A 61 -1.70 5.26 -6.89
CA GLY A 61 -1.28 6.49 -6.22
C GLY A 61 -2.47 7.33 -5.76
N GLU A 62 -3.49 7.49 -6.60
CA GLU A 62 -4.71 8.20 -6.27
C GLU A 62 -5.51 7.48 -5.16
N TRP A 63 -5.62 6.16 -5.24
CA TRP A 63 -6.21 5.34 -4.17
C TRP A 63 -5.49 5.53 -2.83
N ALA A 64 -4.15 5.51 -2.82
CA ALA A 64 -3.36 5.71 -1.61
C ALA A 64 -3.61 7.10 -1.01
N LEU A 65 -3.65 8.16 -1.82
CA LEU A 65 -3.97 9.51 -1.35
C LEU A 65 -5.35 9.58 -0.69
N GLN A 66 -6.36 8.93 -1.28
CA GLN A 66 -7.71 8.90 -0.70
C GLN A 66 -7.72 8.16 0.64
N ARG A 67 -6.98 7.05 0.78
CA ARG A 67 -6.86 6.32 2.05
C ARG A 67 -6.18 7.15 3.13
N TYR A 68 -5.06 7.80 2.82
CA TYR A 68 -4.37 8.69 3.75
C TYR A 68 -5.26 9.86 4.19
N ALA A 69 -5.97 10.48 3.25
CA ALA A 69 -6.93 11.55 3.57
C ALA A 69 -8.05 11.05 4.51
N GLY A 70 -8.57 9.84 4.30
CA GLY A 70 -9.56 9.21 5.17
C GLY A 70 -9.05 8.96 6.60
N TRP A 71 -7.75 8.79 6.76
CA TRP A 71 -7.11 8.65 8.08
C TRP A 71 -6.63 9.98 8.67
N GLY A 72 -6.91 11.11 8.00
CA GLY A 72 -6.50 12.44 8.44
C GLY A 72 -5.00 12.70 8.24
N ILE A 73 -4.33 11.95 7.38
CA ILE A 73 -2.92 12.09 7.06
C ILE A 73 -2.79 12.93 5.78
N ASP A 74 -2.06 14.04 5.86
CA ASP A 74 -1.71 14.83 4.69
C ASP A 74 -0.62 14.12 3.88
N ALA A 75 -0.95 13.76 2.64
CA ALA A 75 -0.08 13.02 1.75
C ALA A 75 -0.08 13.62 0.35
N ARG A 76 1.04 13.48 -0.37
CA ARG A 76 1.17 13.95 -1.74
C ARG A 76 1.98 12.97 -2.58
N ILE A 77 1.68 12.92 -3.87
CA ILE A 77 2.53 12.24 -4.85
C ILE A 77 3.73 13.15 -5.14
N HIS A 78 4.93 12.57 -5.10
CA HIS A 78 6.15 13.23 -5.49
C HIS A 78 6.68 12.61 -6.79
N GLU A 79 6.77 13.42 -7.82
CA GLU A 79 7.39 13.02 -9.07
C GLU A 79 8.91 12.99 -8.89
N PHE A 80 9.53 11.86 -9.18
CA PHE A 80 10.98 11.66 -9.04
C PHE A 80 11.68 11.31 -10.35
N GLY A 81 10.94 11.20 -11.46
CA GLY A 81 11.48 10.93 -12.79
C GLY A 81 10.40 10.66 -13.82
N GLU A 82 10.84 10.51 -15.06
CA GLU A 82 10.01 10.12 -16.18
C GLU A 82 10.30 8.67 -16.58
N TRP A 83 9.26 7.94 -16.99
CA TRP A 83 9.35 6.55 -17.39
C TRP A 83 8.56 6.31 -18.65
N GLN A 84 9.05 5.41 -19.50
CA GLN A 84 8.27 4.97 -20.64
C GLN A 84 7.06 4.18 -20.14
N GLY A 85 5.86 4.68 -20.42
CA GLY A 85 4.62 4.01 -20.08
C GLY A 85 4.41 2.72 -20.86
N TRP A 86 3.65 1.79 -20.27
CA TRP A 86 3.23 0.56 -20.90
C TRP A 86 1.73 0.34 -20.67
N GLU A 87 1.05 -0.05 -21.73
CA GLU A 87 -0.36 -0.42 -21.67
C GLU A 87 -0.57 -1.67 -22.52
N ARG A 88 -1.39 -2.59 -22.02
CA ARG A 88 -1.71 -3.81 -22.73
C ARG A 88 -2.61 -3.52 -23.92
N GLY A 89 -2.16 -3.87 -25.11
CA GLY A 89 -2.96 -3.83 -26.32
C GLY A 89 -3.79 -5.11 -26.51
N VAL A 90 -4.45 -5.17 -27.67
CA VAL A 90 -5.17 -6.37 -28.09
C VAL A 90 -4.19 -7.40 -28.63
N THR A 91 -4.28 -8.63 -28.15
CA THR A 91 -3.55 -9.78 -28.70
C THR A 91 -4.45 -10.57 -29.62
N HIS A 92 -4.05 -10.72 -30.88
CA HIS A 92 -4.76 -11.50 -31.89
C HIS A 92 -3.85 -12.61 -32.41
N VAL A 93 -4.31 -13.84 -32.32
CA VAL A 93 -3.58 -15.04 -32.75
C VAL A 93 -4.53 -15.94 -33.54
N ASP A 94 -4.18 -16.27 -34.78
CA ASP A 94 -4.94 -17.19 -35.59
C ASP A 94 -4.16 -18.43 -35.94
N LEU A 95 -4.81 -19.57 -35.81
CA LEU A 95 -4.37 -20.83 -36.43
C LEU A 95 -4.72 -20.76 -37.91
N VAL A 96 -3.71 -20.88 -38.78
CA VAL A 96 -3.90 -20.77 -40.24
C VAL A 96 -3.96 -22.14 -40.94
N SER A 97 -3.50 -23.22 -40.29
CA SER A 97 -3.53 -24.57 -40.80
C SER A 97 -3.62 -25.56 -39.63
N PRO A 98 -4.35 -26.66 -39.76
CA PRO A 98 -5.08 -27.24 -40.93
C PRO A 98 -6.45 -26.54 -41.20
N ARG A 99 -6.87 -25.65 -40.31
CA ARG A 99 -8.09 -24.84 -40.48
C ARG A 99 -7.90 -23.49 -39.87
N ILE A 100 -8.56 -22.47 -40.38
CA ILE A 100 -8.55 -21.14 -39.79
C ILE A 100 -9.39 -21.16 -38.52
N SER A 101 -8.81 -20.74 -37.41
CA SER A 101 -9.48 -20.59 -36.11
C SER A 101 -8.77 -19.55 -35.25
N THR A 102 -9.54 -18.62 -34.69
CA THR A 102 -9.00 -17.65 -33.75
C THR A 102 -8.72 -18.33 -32.41
N LEU A 103 -7.54 -18.08 -31.87
CA LEU A 103 -7.07 -18.62 -30.59
C LEU A 103 -7.07 -17.51 -29.56
N SER A 104 -7.34 -17.88 -28.31
CA SER A 104 -7.15 -16.97 -27.18
C SER A 104 -5.67 -16.94 -26.80
N GLY A 105 -5.06 -15.76 -26.86
CA GLY A 105 -3.69 -15.54 -26.46
C GLY A 105 -3.61 -14.49 -25.34
N MET A 106 -2.69 -14.70 -24.41
CA MET A 106 -2.35 -13.71 -23.38
C MET A 106 -0.85 -13.44 -23.44
N GLN A 107 -0.50 -12.19 -23.60
CA GLN A 107 0.88 -11.74 -23.47
C GLN A 107 1.20 -11.59 -22.00
N LEU A 108 2.27 -12.21 -21.55
CA LEU A 108 2.87 -12.01 -20.24
C LEU A 108 3.87 -10.87 -20.35
N ALA A 109 3.73 -9.87 -19.47
CA ALA A 109 4.66 -8.75 -19.36
C ALA A 109 5.69 -9.05 -18.28
#